data_3cdde3f8e2bd3421735ae3e85d57dd05
#
_entry.id   3cdde3f8e2bd3421735ae3e85d57dd05
#
_cell.length_a   1.000
_cell.length_b   1.000
_cell.length_c   1.000
_cell.angle_alpha   90.00
_cell.angle_beta   90.00
_cell.angle_gamma   90.00
#
_symmetry.space_group_name_H-M   'P 1'
#
loop_
_entity.id
_entity.type
_entity.pdbx_description
1 polymer ?
#
loop_
_entity_poly.entity_id
_entity_poly.type
_entity_poly.pdbx_seq_one_letter_code
_entity_poly.pdbx_strand_id
1 'polypeptide(L)'
;MSDILEIKKLVEAQGQAWEEHKKTNDELLKAKAEGKAVADLEAKLAKLSDEMDKLAELKADFDKFILESQRPGASKGDENTEAECKQWNAMLRADFQSKGRSIPAEVSVDAYAQYKSAFYSLVRHGDIERLSADERKALSAGSDPDGGYLLPTPTVGRMVKKVYEQSTMRQLANVQTISTDALEGIVDNDEADAGWVSEMGTRNDTDTPQVGKYRIEAHEMYAQPKVTQKLIDDAATDVEAWLADKVADKFARVEGNAFWNGDGVGKPRGLAAYSTAATGDGSRAWGTFEHVLTGANGDFHSTKADPLQDLLGAFKDQYLQNASFVMRREVRTKIRKLKEATSDRYLWEPSLQAGQPDRLLGYPVRIDQYIPAITTGSLSLAFGDFREAYTIVDRIGVRTLRDPYTAKPYIRFYSTKRTGAGAVNFEAVKFLKFAAA
;
A
#
# COMPACT_ATOMS: atom_id res chain seq x y z
N MET A 1 7.29 -13.19 -19.17
CA MET A 1 8.19 -13.63 -20.25
C MET A 1 9.29 -12.62 -20.58
N SER A 2 9.07 -11.33 -20.39
CA SER A 2 10.09 -10.26 -20.57
C SER A 2 11.26 -10.43 -19.60
N ASP A 3 10.98 -10.64 -18.33
CA ASP A 3 11.98 -10.63 -17.25
C ASP A 3 12.95 -11.82 -17.30
N ILE A 4 12.48 -12.97 -17.82
CA ILE A 4 13.32 -14.17 -18.00
C ILE A 4 14.33 -13.97 -19.15
N LEU A 5 13.94 -13.24 -20.19
CA LEU A 5 14.80 -12.90 -21.31
C LEU A 5 15.87 -11.87 -20.92
N GLU A 6 15.54 -10.95 -20.02
CA GLU A 6 16.50 -9.99 -19.48
C GLU A 6 17.51 -10.65 -18.55
N ILE A 7 17.08 -11.57 -17.68
CA ILE A 7 17.97 -12.35 -16.80
C ILE A 7 18.92 -13.20 -17.65
N LYS A 8 18.44 -13.83 -18.72
CA LYS A 8 19.29 -14.62 -19.63
C LYS A 8 20.37 -13.75 -20.31
N LYS A 9 20.01 -12.57 -20.80
CA LYS A 9 20.96 -11.62 -21.38
C LYS A 9 21.99 -11.12 -20.37
N LEU A 10 21.56 -10.90 -19.12
CA LEU A 10 22.44 -10.44 -18.04
C LEU A 10 23.47 -11.53 -17.67
N VAL A 11 23.05 -12.78 -17.60
CA VAL A 11 23.93 -13.92 -17.32
C VAL A 11 24.90 -14.19 -18.48
N GLU A 12 24.46 -14.04 -19.73
CA GLU A 12 25.34 -14.15 -20.90
C GLU A 12 26.38 -13.02 -20.98
N ALA A 13 25.97 -11.78 -20.66
CA ALA A 13 26.86 -10.62 -20.60
C ALA A 13 27.88 -10.77 -19.46
N GLN A 14 27.48 -11.31 -18.32
CA GLN A 14 28.36 -11.58 -17.19
C GLN A 14 29.34 -12.73 -17.51
N GLY A 15 28.93 -13.75 -18.24
CA GLY A 15 29.80 -14.82 -18.73
C GLY A 15 30.87 -14.31 -19.68
N GLN A 16 30.51 -13.44 -20.63
CA GLN A 16 31.47 -12.83 -21.56
C GLN A 16 32.47 -11.90 -20.85
N ALA A 17 31.99 -11.07 -19.98
CA ALA A 17 32.84 -10.18 -19.15
C ALA A 17 33.85 -10.98 -18.30
N TRP A 18 33.45 -12.15 -17.83
CA TRP A 18 34.31 -13.03 -17.05
C TRP A 18 35.37 -13.72 -17.91
N GLU A 19 35.02 -14.16 -19.09
CA GLU A 19 36.02 -14.75 -20.04
C GLU A 19 37.07 -13.72 -20.44
N GLU A 20 36.66 -12.47 -20.70
CA GLU A 20 37.59 -11.36 -20.99
C GLU A 20 38.47 -11.05 -19.78
N HIS A 21 37.90 -11.04 -18.56
CA HIS A 21 38.67 -10.82 -17.32
C HIS A 21 39.66 -11.96 -17.04
N LYS A 22 39.29 -13.20 -17.33
CA LYS A 22 40.18 -14.37 -17.20
C LYS A 22 41.34 -14.26 -18.16
N LYS A 23 41.08 -13.88 -19.42
CA LYS A 23 42.09 -13.73 -20.45
C LYS A 23 43.08 -12.61 -20.14
N THR A 24 42.57 -11.47 -19.65
CA THR A 24 43.40 -10.32 -19.23
C THR A 24 44.23 -10.65 -17.99
N ASN A 25 43.68 -11.42 -17.07
CA ASN A 25 44.36 -11.83 -15.85
C ASN A 25 45.44 -12.90 -16.15
N ASP A 26 45.22 -13.83 -17.05
CA ASP A 26 46.21 -14.81 -17.50
C ASP A 26 47.38 -14.12 -18.22
N GLU A 27 47.12 -13.08 -19.01
CA GLU A 27 48.14 -12.25 -19.63
C GLU A 27 48.98 -11.45 -18.63
N LEU A 28 48.32 -10.87 -17.61
CA LEU A 28 48.97 -10.15 -16.50
C LEU A 28 49.80 -11.08 -15.57
N LEU A 29 49.32 -12.31 -15.37
CA LEU A 29 50.02 -13.32 -14.57
C LEU A 29 51.27 -13.83 -15.30
N LYS A 30 51.21 -14.03 -16.62
CA LYS A 30 52.38 -14.38 -17.44
C LYS A 30 53.43 -13.26 -17.47
N ALA A 31 53.00 -12.01 -17.36
CA ALA A 31 53.90 -10.85 -17.33
C ALA A 31 54.53 -10.57 -15.96
N LYS A 32 54.05 -11.17 -14.83
CA LYS A 32 54.47 -10.94 -13.44
C LYS A 32 54.99 -12.20 -12.69
N ALA A 33 55.41 -13.23 -13.43
CA ALA A 33 55.85 -14.47 -12.82
C ALA A 33 57.13 -14.31 -11.99
N GLU A 34 56.96 -14.09 -10.68
CA GLU A 34 57.89 -14.52 -9.62
C GLU A 34 57.16 -14.58 -8.27
N GLY A 35 57.02 -15.76 -7.68
CA GLY A 35 56.81 -15.95 -6.25
C GLY A 35 55.47 -16.58 -5.80
N LYS A 36 55.42 -17.02 -4.57
CA LYS A 36 54.34 -17.71 -3.85
C LYS A 36 52.89 -17.17 -3.98
N ALA A 37 52.78 -15.93 -4.36
CA ALA A 37 51.46 -15.26 -4.53
C ALA A 37 50.69 -15.80 -5.77
N VAL A 38 51.39 -16.40 -6.75
CA VAL A 38 50.77 -16.96 -7.95
C VAL A 38 50.06 -18.28 -7.68
N ALA A 39 50.59 -19.14 -6.84
CA ALA A 39 50.00 -20.42 -6.47
C ALA A 39 48.67 -20.25 -5.69
N ASP A 40 48.59 -19.23 -4.81
CA ASP A 40 47.37 -18.91 -4.07
C ASP A 40 46.26 -18.31 -4.99
N LEU A 41 46.66 -17.58 -6.00
CA LEU A 41 45.74 -17.02 -7.02
C LEU A 41 45.22 -18.10 -7.97
N GLU A 42 46.11 -19.04 -8.38
CA GLU A 42 45.72 -20.18 -9.20
C GLU A 42 44.77 -21.13 -8.45
N ALA A 43 44.98 -21.34 -7.15
CA ALA A 43 44.07 -22.14 -6.31
C ALA A 43 42.68 -21.44 -6.13
N LYS A 44 42.64 -20.15 -6.06
CA LYS A 44 41.38 -19.38 -6.03
C LYS A 44 40.66 -19.38 -7.39
N LEU A 45 41.43 -19.29 -8.49
CA LEU A 45 40.90 -19.39 -9.85
C LEU A 45 40.32 -20.78 -10.13
N ALA A 46 40.98 -21.85 -9.67
CA ALA A 46 40.48 -23.22 -9.78
C ALA A 46 39.12 -23.38 -9.04
N LYS A 47 39.03 -22.86 -7.79
CA LYS A 47 37.76 -22.88 -7.05
C LYS A 47 36.64 -22.11 -7.72
N LEU A 48 36.95 -20.94 -8.28
CA LEU A 48 35.98 -20.12 -9.04
C LEU A 48 35.56 -20.82 -10.33
N SER A 49 36.47 -21.55 -11.02
CA SER A 49 36.15 -22.36 -12.18
C SER A 49 35.16 -23.48 -11.83
N ASP A 50 35.41 -24.19 -10.72
CA ASP A 50 34.54 -25.28 -10.21
C ASP A 50 33.14 -24.74 -9.81
N GLU A 51 33.05 -23.52 -9.28
CA GLU A 51 31.77 -22.88 -8.97
C GLU A 51 31.04 -22.44 -10.24
N MET A 52 31.75 -22.00 -11.27
CA MET A 52 31.20 -21.67 -12.58
C MET A 52 30.67 -22.90 -13.31
N ASP A 53 31.38 -24.02 -13.25
CA ASP A 53 30.94 -25.28 -13.84
C ASP A 53 29.67 -25.80 -13.16
N LYS A 54 29.57 -25.66 -11.83
CA LYS A 54 28.32 -25.95 -11.08
C LYS A 54 27.16 -25.03 -11.46
N LEU A 55 27.43 -23.74 -11.71
CA LEU A 55 26.44 -22.81 -12.21
C LEU A 55 25.99 -23.13 -13.63
N ALA A 56 26.88 -23.62 -14.47
CA ALA A 56 26.56 -24.07 -15.84
C ALA A 56 25.69 -25.35 -15.82
N GLU A 57 25.97 -26.30 -14.92
CA GLU A 57 25.12 -27.47 -14.69
C GLU A 57 23.73 -27.08 -14.18
N LEU A 58 23.66 -26.17 -13.20
CA LEU A 58 22.39 -25.63 -12.67
C LEU A 58 21.58 -24.92 -13.76
N LYS A 59 22.25 -24.21 -14.67
CA LYS A 59 21.60 -23.56 -15.82
C LYS A 59 21.06 -24.59 -16.81
N ALA A 60 21.82 -25.66 -17.09
CA ALA A 60 21.37 -26.74 -17.96
C ALA A 60 20.18 -27.51 -17.37
N ASP A 61 20.14 -27.70 -16.06
CA ASP A 61 19.03 -28.32 -15.36
C ASP A 61 17.80 -27.40 -15.32
N PHE A 62 18.02 -26.11 -15.19
CA PHE A 62 16.94 -25.10 -15.25
C PHE A 62 16.35 -24.98 -16.67
N ASP A 63 17.18 -25.04 -17.71
CA ASP A 63 16.71 -25.06 -19.10
C ASP A 63 15.95 -26.36 -19.42
N LYS A 64 16.36 -27.51 -18.90
CA LYS A 64 15.56 -28.75 -18.97
C LYS A 64 14.23 -28.62 -18.25
N PHE A 65 14.21 -28.02 -17.06
CA PHE A 65 13.00 -27.75 -16.30
C PHE A 65 12.01 -26.86 -17.06
N ILE A 66 12.50 -25.80 -17.74
CA ILE A 66 11.68 -24.93 -18.58
C ILE A 66 11.13 -25.69 -19.78
N LEU A 67 11.94 -26.51 -20.44
CA LEU A 67 11.51 -27.31 -21.61
C LEU A 67 10.46 -28.36 -21.23
N GLU A 68 10.59 -28.98 -20.07
CA GLU A 68 9.59 -29.92 -19.53
C GLU A 68 8.31 -29.22 -19.09
N SER A 69 8.40 -28.00 -18.55
CA SER A 69 7.23 -27.21 -18.13
C SER A 69 6.40 -26.67 -19.28
N GLN A 70 6.96 -26.60 -20.51
CA GLN A 70 6.27 -26.10 -21.69
C GLN A 70 5.60 -27.21 -22.55
N ARG A 71 5.74 -28.49 -22.19
CA ARG A 71 5.01 -29.57 -22.87
C ARG A 71 3.56 -29.63 -22.40
N PRO A 72 2.56 -29.39 -23.27
CA PRO A 72 1.17 -29.60 -22.91
C PRO A 72 0.92 -31.11 -22.74
N GLY A 73 0.72 -31.56 -21.51
CA GLY A 73 0.36 -32.94 -21.20
C GLY A 73 1.33 -33.75 -20.33
N ALA A 74 2.48 -33.21 -19.93
CA ALA A 74 3.32 -33.89 -18.95
C ALA A 74 2.76 -33.64 -17.52
N SER A 75 2.09 -34.62 -16.99
CA SER A 75 1.60 -34.60 -15.60
C SER A 75 2.80 -34.61 -14.66
N LYS A 76 3.05 -33.48 -13.99
CA LYS A 76 3.97 -33.39 -12.82
C LYS A 76 3.35 -34.08 -11.58
N GLY A 77 2.77 -35.29 -11.78
CA GLY A 77 2.11 -36.02 -10.69
C GLY A 77 3.08 -36.64 -9.69
N ASP A 78 4.20 -37.13 -10.15
CA ASP A 78 4.94 -38.09 -9.33
C ASP A 78 5.93 -37.43 -8.35
N GLU A 79 6.70 -36.41 -8.77
CA GLU A 79 7.67 -35.78 -7.85
C GLU A 79 7.01 -34.95 -6.74
N ASN A 80 5.88 -34.31 -7.02
CA ASN A 80 5.13 -33.57 -6.00
C ASN A 80 4.44 -34.50 -5.01
N THR A 81 3.95 -35.66 -5.48
CA THR A 81 3.33 -36.68 -4.64
C THR A 81 4.33 -37.36 -3.72
N GLU A 82 5.57 -37.58 -4.14
CA GLU A 82 6.63 -38.09 -3.27
C GLU A 82 7.02 -37.12 -2.15
N ALA A 83 7.17 -35.84 -2.48
CA ALA A 83 7.48 -34.81 -1.49
C ALA A 83 6.34 -34.63 -0.47
N GLU A 84 5.09 -34.62 -0.94
CA GLU A 84 3.91 -34.58 -0.09
C GLU A 84 3.77 -35.83 0.79
N CYS A 85 4.03 -37.02 0.25
CA CYS A 85 4.00 -38.26 1.00
C CYS A 85 5.09 -38.30 2.10
N LYS A 86 6.29 -37.77 1.82
CA LYS A 86 7.35 -37.63 2.84
C LYS A 86 6.96 -36.68 3.96
N GLN A 87 6.35 -35.53 3.63
CA GLN A 87 5.84 -34.60 4.62
C GLN A 87 4.69 -35.21 5.44
N TRP A 88 3.80 -35.94 4.81
CA TRP A 88 2.72 -36.67 5.46
C TRP A 88 3.24 -37.69 6.46
N ASN A 89 4.20 -38.54 6.07
CA ASN A 89 4.82 -39.51 6.94
C ASN A 89 5.58 -38.86 8.11
N ALA A 90 6.24 -37.73 7.88
CA ALA A 90 6.91 -36.98 8.94
C ALA A 90 5.90 -36.40 9.95
N MET A 91 4.78 -35.89 9.48
CA MET A 91 3.71 -35.34 10.31
C MET A 91 3.03 -36.41 11.14
N LEU A 92 2.74 -37.58 10.54
CA LEU A 92 2.22 -38.76 11.26
C LEU A 92 3.16 -39.21 12.36
N ARG A 93 4.46 -39.33 12.08
CA ARG A 93 5.47 -39.71 13.09
C ARG A 93 5.49 -38.71 14.25
N ALA A 94 5.48 -37.42 13.96
CA ALA A 94 5.47 -36.38 14.99
C ALA A 94 4.23 -36.45 15.89
N ASP A 95 3.04 -36.66 15.30
CA ASP A 95 1.79 -36.81 16.05
C ASP A 95 1.76 -38.06 16.93
N PHE A 96 2.16 -39.22 16.40
CA PHE A 96 2.22 -40.46 17.19
C PHE A 96 3.26 -40.37 18.31
N GLN A 97 4.40 -39.70 18.06
CA GLN A 97 5.44 -39.48 19.06
C GLN A 97 4.94 -38.54 20.18
N SER A 98 4.21 -37.51 19.84
CA SER A 98 3.63 -36.54 20.82
C SER A 98 2.57 -37.20 21.72
N LYS A 99 1.85 -38.21 21.19
CA LYS A 99 0.79 -38.95 21.91
C LYS A 99 1.28 -40.24 22.60
N GLY A 100 2.60 -40.54 22.53
CA GLY A 100 3.20 -41.72 23.16
C GLY A 100 2.71 -43.07 22.58
N ARG A 101 2.24 -43.08 21.33
CA ARG A 101 1.75 -44.27 20.62
C ARG A 101 2.85 -44.91 19.77
N SER A 102 2.70 -46.18 19.42
CA SER A 102 3.63 -46.85 18.51
C SER A 102 3.57 -46.24 17.11
N ILE A 103 4.74 -45.93 16.54
CA ILE A 103 4.86 -45.30 15.22
C ILE A 103 4.37 -46.30 14.16
N PRO A 104 3.39 -45.93 13.30
CA PRO A 104 2.91 -46.78 12.21
C PRO A 104 4.00 -46.98 11.13
N ALA A 105 3.84 -48.00 10.30
CA ALA A 105 4.69 -48.21 9.14
C ALA A 105 4.54 -47.04 8.15
N GLU A 106 5.61 -46.71 7.42
CA GLU A 106 5.56 -45.64 6.40
C GLU A 106 4.53 -45.96 5.33
N VAL A 107 3.72 -44.96 5.01
CA VAL A 107 2.73 -45.05 3.92
C VAL A 107 3.47 -44.93 2.59
N SER A 108 3.24 -45.88 1.66
CA SER A 108 3.83 -45.81 0.33
C SER A 108 3.25 -44.65 -0.52
N VAL A 109 4.02 -44.17 -1.49
CA VAL A 109 3.61 -43.09 -2.39
C VAL A 109 2.30 -43.42 -3.13
N ASP A 110 2.14 -44.70 -3.56
CA ASP A 110 0.94 -45.16 -4.25
C ASP A 110 -0.28 -45.17 -3.33
N ALA A 111 -0.13 -45.61 -2.08
CA ALA A 111 -1.24 -45.56 -1.11
C ALA A 111 -1.65 -44.14 -0.75
N TYR A 112 -0.69 -43.21 -0.67
CA TYR A 112 -0.96 -41.81 -0.47
C TYR A 112 -1.67 -41.18 -1.67
N ALA A 113 -1.29 -41.52 -2.89
CA ALA A 113 -1.94 -41.05 -4.11
C ALA A 113 -3.40 -41.54 -4.22
N GLN A 114 -3.65 -42.80 -3.88
CA GLN A 114 -5.00 -43.36 -3.82
C GLN A 114 -5.87 -42.71 -2.75
N TYR A 115 -5.31 -42.49 -1.56
CA TYR A 115 -5.99 -41.71 -0.50
C TYR A 115 -6.36 -40.31 -0.94
N LYS A 116 -5.42 -39.59 -1.56
CA LYS A 116 -5.61 -38.24 -2.07
C LYS A 116 -6.71 -38.17 -3.15
N SER A 117 -6.72 -39.12 -4.08
CA SER A 117 -7.75 -39.20 -5.13
C SER A 117 -9.14 -39.50 -4.55
N ALA A 118 -9.21 -40.44 -3.60
CA ALA A 118 -10.45 -40.78 -2.93
C ALA A 118 -10.99 -39.64 -2.07
N PHE A 119 -10.12 -38.88 -1.44
CA PHE A 119 -10.49 -37.69 -0.68
C PHE A 119 -11.05 -36.58 -1.58
N TYR A 120 -10.43 -36.30 -2.74
CA TYR A 120 -10.97 -35.34 -3.68
C TYR A 120 -12.28 -35.79 -4.31
N SER A 121 -12.48 -37.09 -4.53
CA SER A 121 -13.77 -37.67 -4.92
C SER A 121 -14.85 -37.44 -3.86
N LEU A 122 -14.51 -37.65 -2.59
CA LEU A 122 -15.41 -37.41 -1.46
C LEU A 122 -15.82 -35.93 -1.38
N VAL A 123 -14.85 -35.01 -1.46
CA VAL A 123 -15.10 -33.55 -1.43
C VAL A 123 -15.97 -33.11 -2.61
N ARG A 124 -15.78 -33.72 -3.78
CA ARG A 124 -16.54 -33.37 -5.00
C ARG A 124 -17.96 -33.89 -4.98
N HIS A 125 -18.20 -35.06 -4.40
CA HIS A 125 -19.53 -35.71 -4.40
C HIS A 125 -20.31 -35.47 -3.11
N GLY A 126 -19.64 -35.08 -2.03
CA GLY A 126 -20.27 -34.72 -0.74
C GLY A 126 -20.91 -35.93 0.02
N ASP A 127 -20.80 -37.12 -0.51
CA ASP A 127 -21.46 -38.30 0.06
C ASP A 127 -20.60 -39.56 -0.09
N ILE A 128 -20.39 -40.26 1.03
CA ILE A 128 -19.54 -41.46 1.13
C ILE A 128 -20.20 -42.65 0.34
N GLU A 129 -21.51 -42.67 0.20
CA GLU A 129 -22.22 -43.73 -0.49
C GLU A 129 -21.98 -43.74 -2.01
N ARG A 130 -21.59 -42.64 -2.58
CA ARG A 130 -21.30 -42.46 -4.01
C ARG A 130 -19.86 -42.81 -4.41
N LEU A 131 -19.01 -43.12 -3.47
CA LEU A 131 -17.63 -43.54 -3.71
C LEU A 131 -17.57 -45.04 -4.08
N SER A 132 -16.64 -45.39 -4.97
CA SER A 132 -16.35 -46.79 -5.30
C SER A 132 -15.85 -47.56 -4.08
N ALA A 133 -15.96 -48.88 -4.11
CA ALA A 133 -15.51 -49.76 -3.00
C ALA A 133 -13.98 -49.58 -2.69
N ASP A 134 -13.19 -49.35 -3.74
CA ASP A 134 -11.75 -49.16 -3.60
C ASP A 134 -11.41 -47.76 -3.01
N GLU A 135 -12.14 -46.74 -3.37
CA GLU A 135 -12.00 -45.40 -2.79
C GLU A 135 -12.40 -45.37 -1.30
N ARG A 136 -13.47 -46.07 -0.93
CA ARG A 136 -13.88 -46.24 0.48
C ARG A 136 -12.82 -46.94 1.27
N LYS A 137 -12.20 -47.99 0.69
CA LYS A 137 -11.14 -48.73 1.31
C LYS A 137 -9.87 -47.90 1.49
N ALA A 138 -9.51 -47.07 0.50
CA ALA A 138 -8.37 -46.18 0.59
C ALA A 138 -8.59 -45.09 1.67
N LEU A 139 -9.81 -44.59 1.84
CA LEU A 139 -10.16 -43.67 2.93
C LEU A 139 -10.16 -44.38 4.30
N SER A 140 -10.55 -45.64 4.38
CA SER A 140 -10.59 -46.40 5.64
C SER A 140 -9.22 -46.92 6.08
N ALA A 141 -8.29 -47.16 5.16
CA ALA A 141 -6.94 -47.63 5.46
C ALA A 141 -6.06 -46.54 6.13
N GLY A 142 -6.47 -45.26 6.05
CA GLY A 142 -5.80 -44.13 6.71
C GLY A 142 -6.44 -43.69 8.03
N SER A 143 -7.54 -44.32 8.46
CA SER A 143 -8.26 -43.98 9.68
C SER A 143 -8.07 -45.03 10.76
N ASP A 144 -7.35 -44.65 11.81
CA ASP A 144 -7.37 -45.39 13.06
C ASP A 144 -8.78 -45.34 13.68
N PRO A 145 -9.30 -46.44 14.28
CA PRO A 145 -10.69 -46.51 14.77
C PRO A 145 -11.08 -45.48 15.83
N ASP A 146 -10.12 -44.74 16.36
CA ASP A 146 -10.32 -43.70 17.41
C ASP A 146 -10.39 -42.25 16.89
N GLY A 147 -10.78 -42.07 15.65
CA GLY A 147 -11.31 -40.76 15.24
C GLY A 147 -10.30 -39.62 14.99
N GLY A 148 -9.12 -39.92 14.52
CA GLY A 148 -8.17 -38.87 14.08
C GLY A 148 -8.36 -38.48 12.62
N TYR A 149 -9.33 -37.61 12.30
CA TYR A 149 -9.36 -36.92 11.02
C TYR A 149 -8.17 -35.96 10.92
N LEU A 150 -7.00 -36.47 10.57
CA LEU A 150 -5.91 -35.65 10.06
C LEU A 150 -6.18 -35.33 8.59
N LEU A 151 -7.11 -34.41 8.36
CA LEU A 151 -7.19 -33.72 7.08
C LEU A 151 -5.87 -33.00 6.86
N PRO A 152 -5.09 -33.30 5.78
CA PRO A 152 -4.05 -32.42 5.36
C PRO A 152 -4.72 -31.15 4.87
N THR A 153 -5.02 -30.23 5.77
CA THR A 153 -5.30 -28.86 5.37
C THR A 153 -3.99 -28.34 4.80
N PRO A 154 -3.90 -28.07 3.48
CA PRO A 154 -2.81 -27.25 3.00
C PRO A 154 -2.94 -25.94 3.75
N THR A 155 -2.16 -25.76 4.79
CA THR A 155 -2.04 -24.50 5.50
C THR A 155 -1.40 -23.58 4.49
N VAL A 156 -2.24 -22.93 3.67
CA VAL A 156 -1.79 -21.84 2.82
C VAL A 156 -1.24 -20.84 3.81
N GLY A 157 0.08 -20.70 3.87
CA GLY A 157 0.77 -19.74 4.76
C GLY A 157 0.40 -18.28 4.45
N ARG A 158 -0.65 -18.09 3.67
CA ARG A 158 -1.20 -16.79 3.31
C ARG A 158 -2.33 -16.41 4.26
N MET A 159 -2.02 -15.52 5.18
CA MET A 159 -3.03 -14.89 6.01
C MET A 159 -3.90 -13.96 5.16
N VAL A 160 -5.21 -14.23 5.08
CA VAL A 160 -6.15 -13.32 4.40
C VAL A 160 -6.29 -12.06 5.25
N LYS A 161 -5.73 -10.95 4.76
CA LYS A 161 -5.82 -9.65 5.43
C LYS A 161 -7.12 -8.97 5.04
N LYS A 162 -7.85 -8.43 6.02
CA LYS A 162 -8.98 -7.52 5.77
C LYS A 162 -8.44 -6.22 5.17
N VAL A 163 -8.94 -5.85 3.99
CA VAL A 163 -8.57 -4.60 3.34
C VAL A 163 -9.33 -3.45 3.97
N TYR A 164 -8.62 -2.38 4.28
CA TYR A 164 -9.17 -1.13 4.81
C TYR A 164 -8.90 0.01 3.84
N GLU A 165 -9.79 0.97 3.80
CA GLU A 165 -9.61 2.19 3.01
C GLU A 165 -8.41 3.00 3.56
N GLN A 166 -7.61 3.53 2.65
CA GLN A 166 -6.47 4.39 2.96
C GLN A 166 -6.73 5.80 2.46
N SER A 167 -6.17 6.81 3.14
CA SER A 167 -6.25 8.19 2.70
C SER A 167 -5.29 8.49 1.56
N THR A 168 -5.73 9.31 0.62
CA THR A 168 -4.91 9.79 -0.50
C THR A 168 -4.13 11.06 -0.16
N MET A 169 -4.35 11.66 1.02
CA MET A 169 -3.78 12.97 1.37
C MET A 169 -2.26 13.02 1.32
N ARG A 170 -1.55 11.96 1.75
CA ARG A 170 -0.08 11.91 1.65
C ARG A 170 0.46 11.91 0.22
N GLN A 171 -0.35 11.53 -0.76
CA GLN A 171 0.03 11.55 -2.17
C GLN A 171 -0.22 12.92 -2.81
N LEU A 172 -1.14 13.70 -2.26
CA LEU A 172 -1.58 14.98 -2.79
C LEU A 172 -0.91 16.16 -2.12
N ALA A 173 -0.77 16.11 -0.78
CA ALA A 173 -0.20 17.18 0.03
C ALA A 173 1.33 17.23 -0.05
N ASN A 174 1.90 18.37 0.35
CA ASN A 174 3.33 18.51 0.52
C ASN A 174 3.78 17.81 1.80
N VAL A 175 4.74 16.87 1.71
CA VAL A 175 5.27 16.14 2.87
C VAL A 175 6.69 16.61 3.15
N GLN A 176 6.92 17.13 4.36
CA GLN A 176 8.22 17.60 4.80
C GLN A 176 8.68 16.87 6.06
N THR A 177 9.96 16.50 6.11
CA THR A 177 10.57 15.92 7.29
C THR A 177 11.31 16.99 8.08
N ILE A 178 11.04 17.06 9.39
CA ILE A 178 11.65 18.04 10.29
C ILE A 178 12.38 17.36 11.45
N SER A 179 13.36 18.08 12.01
CA SER A 179 14.08 17.66 13.22
C SER A 179 13.52 18.31 14.49
N THR A 180 12.77 19.41 14.35
CA THR A 180 12.15 20.19 15.44
C THR A 180 10.74 19.69 15.79
N ASP A 181 10.14 20.22 16.85
CA ASP A 181 8.76 19.87 17.25
C ASP A 181 7.69 20.54 16.40
N ALA A 182 8.03 21.60 15.71
CA ALA A 182 7.10 22.34 14.85
C ALA A 182 7.82 22.86 13.60
N LEU A 183 7.07 23.00 12.53
CA LEU A 183 7.43 23.74 11.33
C LEU A 183 6.85 25.14 11.45
N GLU A 184 7.69 26.17 11.34
CA GLU A 184 7.28 27.56 11.25
C GLU A 184 7.64 28.11 9.89
N GLY A 185 6.76 28.89 9.31
CA GLY A 185 6.98 29.56 8.04
C GLY A 185 6.33 30.93 8.00
N ILE A 186 6.69 31.69 6.98
CA ILE A 186 6.17 33.03 6.73
C ILE A 186 5.22 32.93 5.55
N VAL A 187 4.09 33.61 5.63
CA VAL A 187 3.12 33.74 4.55
C VAL A 187 3.05 35.22 4.20
N ASP A 188 3.20 35.49 2.93
CA ASP A 188 2.89 36.78 2.34
C ASP A 188 1.43 36.74 1.90
N ASN A 189 0.57 37.40 2.66
CA ASN A 189 -0.90 37.43 2.46
C ASN A 189 -1.44 38.83 2.27
N ASP A 190 -0.57 39.77 2.04
CA ASP A 190 -0.91 41.18 1.84
C ASP A 190 -0.19 41.70 0.61
N GLU A 191 -0.80 42.60 -0.13
CA GLU A 191 -0.28 43.14 -1.40
C GLU A 191 0.08 44.60 -1.23
N ALA A 192 1.16 45.03 -1.87
CA ALA A 192 1.53 46.43 -1.92
C ALA A 192 0.56 47.21 -2.78
N ASP A 193 0.04 48.33 -2.27
CA ASP A 193 -0.82 49.22 -3.04
C ASP A 193 0.01 50.08 -4.01
N ALA A 194 -0.50 50.26 -5.23
CA ALA A 194 0.13 51.04 -6.28
C ALA A 194 -0.89 51.91 -7.00
N GLY A 195 -0.60 53.20 -7.13
CA GLY A 195 -1.44 54.17 -7.76
C GLY A 195 -0.83 54.84 -8.97
N TRP A 196 -1.64 55.20 -9.94
CA TRP A 196 -1.24 56.05 -11.06
C TRP A 196 -1.27 57.52 -10.64
N VAL A 197 -0.24 58.28 -10.98
CA VAL A 197 -0.17 59.70 -10.68
C VAL A 197 0.19 60.48 -11.94
N SER A 198 -0.42 61.65 -12.11
CA SER A 198 -0.02 62.57 -13.15
C SER A 198 1.32 63.24 -12.82
N GLU A 199 1.96 63.87 -13.82
CA GLU A 199 3.27 64.50 -13.70
C GLU A 199 3.37 65.46 -12.51
N MET A 200 2.29 66.23 -12.25
CA MET A 200 2.23 67.23 -11.17
C MET A 200 1.33 66.79 -9.99
N GLY A 201 0.90 65.53 -9.96
CA GLY A 201 0.01 64.99 -8.90
C GLY A 201 0.75 64.71 -7.60
N THR A 202 0.04 64.87 -6.48
CA THR A 202 0.54 64.54 -5.15
C THR A 202 0.67 63.01 -5.04
N ARG A 203 1.80 62.52 -4.49
CA ARG A 203 2.03 61.10 -4.16
C ARG A 203 1.74 60.92 -2.69
N ASN A 204 0.72 60.15 -2.39
CA ASN A 204 0.41 59.72 -1.02
C ASN A 204 1.17 58.46 -0.68
N ASP A 205 1.40 58.22 0.62
CA ASP A 205 1.96 56.97 1.08
C ASP A 205 0.98 55.80 0.75
N THR A 206 1.52 54.71 0.26
CA THR A 206 0.76 53.49 -0.04
C THR A 206 0.96 52.49 1.11
N ASP A 207 0.01 51.57 1.25
CA ASP A 207 0.09 50.52 2.31
C ASP A 207 1.33 49.63 2.13
N THR A 208 1.97 49.34 3.25
CA THR A 208 3.13 48.48 3.29
C THR A 208 2.68 47.02 3.52
N PRO A 209 3.07 46.07 2.66
CA PRO A 209 2.66 44.68 2.81
C PRO A 209 3.13 44.09 4.15
N GLN A 210 2.24 43.34 4.80
CA GLN A 210 2.47 42.69 6.05
C GLN A 210 2.59 41.17 5.84
N VAL A 211 3.51 40.54 6.58
CA VAL A 211 3.71 39.09 6.52
C VAL A 211 3.09 38.40 7.71
N GLY A 212 2.37 37.32 7.46
CA GLY A 212 1.85 36.42 8.50
C GLY A 212 2.82 35.30 8.84
N LYS A 213 2.61 34.65 9.98
CA LYS A 213 3.32 33.43 10.35
C LYS A 213 2.35 32.28 10.47
N TYR A 214 2.77 31.09 10.01
CA TYR A 214 2.07 29.86 10.30
C TYR A 214 2.97 28.92 11.10
N ARG A 215 2.34 28.07 11.90
CA ARG A 215 3.02 27.05 12.71
C ARG A 215 2.26 25.74 12.64
N ILE A 216 2.95 24.67 12.33
CA ILE A 216 2.44 23.31 12.26
C ILE A 216 3.18 22.46 13.29
N GLU A 217 2.49 22.02 14.33
CA GLU A 217 3.06 21.21 15.41
C GLU A 217 3.00 19.72 15.08
N ALA A 218 4.06 18.99 15.42
CA ALA A 218 4.12 17.53 15.28
C ALA A 218 3.57 16.86 16.54
N HIS A 219 2.43 16.21 16.41
CA HIS A 219 1.77 15.47 17.49
C HIS A 219 2.20 14.00 17.51
N GLU A 220 2.27 13.42 18.71
CA GLU A 220 2.64 12.02 18.88
C GLU A 220 1.40 11.12 18.87
N MET A 221 1.46 10.05 18.07
CA MET A 221 0.52 8.95 18.15
C MET A 221 1.24 7.68 18.60
N TYR A 222 0.53 6.83 19.33
CA TYR A 222 1.07 5.57 19.83
C TYR A 222 0.14 4.39 19.61
N ALA A 223 0.73 3.21 19.58
CA ALA A 223 0.02 1.94 19.64
C ALA A 223 0.80 0.98 20.54
N GLN A 224 0.10 0.22 21.36
CA GLN A 224 0.72 -0.68 22.33
C GLN A 224 0.04 -2.06 22.36
N PRO A 225 0.10 -2.84 21.26
CA PRO A 225 -0.38 -4.20 21.26
C PRO A 225 0.46 -5.08 22.20
N LYS A 226 -0.18 -6.08 22.81
CA LYS A 226 0.44 -7.06 23.69
C LYS A 226 0.19 -8.46 23.20
N VAL A 227 1.20 -9.32 23.28
CA VAL A 227 1.17 -10.72 22.86
C VAL A 227 1.83 -11.58 23.92
N THR A 228 1.40 -12.82 24.10
CA THR A 228 2.07 -13.76 25.01
C THR A 228 3.36 -14.27 24.39
N GLN A 229 4.39 -14.49 25.21
CA GLN A 229 5.66 -15.08 24.74
C GLN A 229 5.40 -16.42 24.05
N LYS A 230 4.55 -17.26 24.64
CA LYS A 230 4.20 -18.57 24.09
C LYS A 230 3.64 -18.48 22.65
N LEU A 231 2.81 -17.45 22.34
CA LEU A 231 2.29 -17.28 21.00
C LEU A 231 3.39 -16.89 19.99
N ILE A 232 4.38 -16.12 20.43
CA ILE A 232 5.53 -15.76 19.58
C ILE A 232 6.38 -16.99 19.28
N ASP A 233 6.62 -17.83 20.30
CA ASP A 233 7.47 -19.00 20.19
C ASP A 233 6.80 -20.15 19.39
N ASP A 234 5.47 -20.32 19.52
CA ASP A 234 4.71 -21.42 18.92
C ASP A 234 4.10 -21.09 17.55
N ALA A 235 4.14 -19.82 17.13
CA ALA A 235 3.48 -19.39 15.89
C ALA A 235 4.26 -19.84 14.63
N ALA A 236 3.54 -20.39 13.66
CA ALA A 236 4.08 -20.77 12.35
C ALA A 236 4.43 -19.56 11.45
N THR A 237 4.01 -18.35 11.85
CA THR A 237 4.22 -17.09 11.10
C THR A 237 4.90 -16.08 12.01
N ASP A 238 5.67 -15.17 11.42
CA ASP A 238 6.28 -14.05 12.15
C ASP A 238 5.20 -13.10 12.70
N VAL A 239 4.89 -13.27 13.99
CA VAL A 239 3.89 -12.46 14.71
C VAL A 239 4.37 -11.02 14.90
N GLU A 240 5.68 -10.80 15.06
CA GLU A 240 6.25 -9.45 15.23
C GLU A 240 6.08 -8.61 13.96
N ALA A 241 6.47 -9.17 12.80
CA ALA A 241 6.29 -8.51 11.52
C ALA A 241 4.80 -8.26 11.21
N TRP A 242 3.93 -9.24 11.48
CA TRP A 242 2.50 -9.08 11.30
C TRP A 242 1.90 -7.96 12.17
N LEU A 243 2.34 -7.84 13.44
CA LEU A 243 1.91 -6.77 14.32
C LEU A 243 2.41 -5.41 13.86
N ALA A 244 3.68 -5.32 13.43
CA ALA A 244 4.25 -4.09 12.89
C ALA A 244 3.46 -3.58 11.69
N ASP A 245 3.13 -4.46 10.73
CA ASP A 245 2.26 -4.15 9.59
C ASP A 245 0.89 -3.64 10.03
N LYS A 246 0.26 -4.32 11.00
CA LYS A 246 -1.06 -3.92 11.51
C LYS A 246 -1.06 -2.57 12.19
N VAL A 247 0.01 -2.26 12.94
CA VAL A 247 0.19 -0.95 13.57
C VAL A 247 0.42 0.13 12.53
N ALA A 248 1.26 -0.13 11.53
CA ALA A 248 1.50 0.80 10.42
C ALA A 248 0.22 1.11 9.65
N ASP A 249 -0.57 0.09 9.27
CA ASP A 249 -1.88 0.23 8.65
C ASP A 249 -2.87 1.05 9.52
N LYS A 250 -2.84 0.84 10.84
CA LYS A 250 -3.70 1.59 11.75
C LYS A 250 -3.27 3.04 11.87
N PHE A 251 -1.96 3.31 11.94
CA PHE A 251 -1.42 4.67 11.96
C PHE A 251 -1.81 5.43 10.69
N ALA A 252 -1.62 4.83 9.50
CA ALA A 252 -2.01 5.44 8.23
C ALA A 252 -3.51 5.83 8.20
N ARG A 253 -4.38 5.01 8.79
CA ARG A 253 -5.82 5.32 8.87
C ARG A 253 -6.14 6.43 9.86
N VAL A 254 -5.49 6.44 11.02
CA VAL A 254 -5.68 7.51 12.02
C VAL A 254 -5.18 8.83 11.48
N GLU A 255 -4.02 8.85 10.83
CA GLU A 255 -3.48 10.03 10.14
C GLU A 255 -4.43 10.53 9.05
N GLY A 256 -4.88 9.63 8.16
CA GLY A 256 -5.78 9.98 7.08
C GLY A 256 -7.07 10.63 7.57
N ASN A 257 -7.63 10.12 8.67
CA ASN A 257 -8.80 10.75 9.29
C ASN A 257 -8.45 12.11 9.92
N ALA A 258 -7.28 12.24 10.56
CA ALA A 258 -6.87 13.49 11.18
C ALA A 258 -6.59 14.58 10.14
N PHE A 259 -6.06 14.26 8.95
CA PHE A 259 -5.81 15.22 7.87
C PHE A 259 -7.09 15.83 7.29
N TRP A 260 -8.23 15.17 7.44
CA TRP A 260 -9.53 15.73 7.05
C TRP A 260 -10.28 16.34 8.23
N ASN A 261 -10.39 15.62 9.36
CA ASN A 261 -11.33 15.91 10.42
C ASN A 261 -10.67 16.31 11.76
N GLY A 262 -9.33 16.37 11.80
CA GLY A 262 -8.62 16.71 13.04
C GLY A 262 -8.87 18.17 13.45
N ASP A 263 -9.04 18.41 14.75
CA ASP A 263 -9.30 19.74 15.32
C ASP A 263 -8.02 20.55 15.60
N GLY A 264 -6.83 19.91 15.52
CA GLY A 264 -5.55 20.54 15.82
C GLY A 264 -5.16 20.51 17.30
N VAL A 265 -5.94 19.82 18.16
CA VAL A 265 -5.62 19.66 19.59
C VAL A 265 -5.12 18.24 19.84
N GLY A 266 -3.83 18.09 20.10
CA GLY A 266 -3.19 16.78 20.29
C GLY A 266 -3.17 15.89 19.03
N LYS A 267 -3.59 16.39 17.88
CA LYS A 267 -3.62 15.74 16.58
C LYS A 267 -3.51 16.77 15.44
N PRO A 268 -3.09 16.38 14.23
CA PRO A 268 -3.02 17.29 13.08
C PRO A 268 -4.33 18.04 12.84
N ARG A 269 -4.24 19.28 12.41
CA ARG A 269 -5.42 20.05 12.01
C ARG A 269 -5.83 19.70 10.59
N GLY A 270 -7.03 19.16 10.45
CA GLY A 270 -7.59 18.69 9.19
C GLY A 270 -8.18 19.82 8.34
N LEU A 271 -8.20 19.61 7.04
CA LEU A 271 -8.72 20.59 6.08
C LEU A 271 -10.19 20.99 6.33
N ALA A 272 -11.04 20.03 6.72
CA ALA A 272 -12.46 20.31 6.98
C ALA A 272 -12.72 20.99 8.34
N ALA A 273 -11.70 21.11 9.20
CA ALA A 273 -11.82 21.76 10.51
C ALA A 273 -11.50 23.27 10.49
N TYR A 274 -11.08 23.79 9.35
CA TYR A 274 -10.90 25.22 9.17
C TYR A 274 -12.23 25.92 8.90
N SER A 275 -12.29 27.20 9.24
CA SER A 275 -13.43 28.06 8.91
C SER A 275 -13.61 28.15 7.40
N THR A 276 -14.87 28.24 6.95
CA THR A 276 -15.19 28.40 5.53
C THR A 276 -16.16 29.55 5.31
N ALA A 277 -15.97 30.30 4.24
CA ALA A 277 -16.84 31.43 3.82
C ALA A 277 -17.20 31.28 2.35
N ALA A 278 -18.33 31.86 1.97
CA ALA A 278 -18.77 31.92 0.57
C ALA A 278 -18.20 33.14 -0.19
N THR A 279 -17.32 33.90 0.45
CA THR A 279 -16.68 35.10 -0.15
C THR A 279 -15.43 34.71 -0.94
N GLY A 280 -15.23 35.31 -2.10
CA GLY A 280 -14.07 35.08 -2.95
C GLY A 280 -12.75 35.57 -2.34
N ASP A 281 -11.63 35.17 -2.97
CA ASP A 281 -10.28 35.36 -2.46
C ASP A 281 -9.90 36.81 -2.14
N GLY A 282 -10.37 37.78 -2.93
CA GLY A 282 -10.05 39.21 -2.74
C GLY A 282 -10.66 39.91 -1.52
N SER A 283 -11.65 39.29 -0.86
CA SER A 283 -12.36 39.87 0.30
C SER A 283 -12.41 38.94 1.50
N ARG A 284 -11.86 37.71 1.39
CA ARG A 284 -11.88 36.71 2.45
C ARG A 284 -10.68 36.88 3.36
N ALA A 285 -10.92 36.81 4.68
CA ALA A 285 -9.85 36.81 5.65
C ALA A 285 -8.96 35.56 5.49
N TRP A 286 -7.64 35.75 5.52
CA TRP A 286 -6.68 34.65 5.53
C TRP A 286 -6.94 33.69 6.70
N GLY A 287 -6.76 32.39 6.49
CA GLY A 287 -7.10 31.36 7.48
C GLY A 287 -8.48 30.75 7.30
N THR A 288 -9.24 31.21 6.30
CA THR A 288 -10.59 30.72 5.97
C THR A 288 -10.58 30.18 4.55
N PHE A 289 -11.15 29.00 4.32
CA PHE A 289 -11.32 28.44 2.96
C PHE A 289 -12.60 28.98 2.30
N GLU A 290 -12.58 29.04 1.00
CA GLU A 290 -13.78 29.33 0.21
C GLU A 290 -14.64 28.08 0.05
N HIS A 291 -15.97 28.26 0.13
CA HIS A 291 -16.89 27.21 -0.22
C HIS A 291 -17.98 27.71 -1.16
N VAL A 292 -18.35 26.84 -2.10
CA VAL A 292 -19.50 27.02 -2.98
C VAL A 292 -20.64 26.15 -2.44
N LEU A 293 -21.88 26.65 -2.48
CA LEU A 293 -23.05 25.91 -1.99
C LEU A 293 -23.62 25.01 -3.09
N THR A 294 -24.08 23.80 -2.71
CA THR A 294 -24.75 22.88 -3.67
C THR A 294 -26.18 23.31 -4.00
N GLY A 295 -26.76 24.25 -3.24
CA GLY A 295 -28.13 24.69 -3.40
C GLY A 295 -29.20 23.72 -2.87
N ALA A 296 -28.76 22.62 -2.21
CA ALA A 296 -29.64 21.66 -1.55
C ALA A 296 -29.03 21.15 -0.26
N ASN A 297 -29.85 20.97 0.77
CA ASN A 297 -29.40 20.45 2.06
C ASN A 297 -29.09 18.95 1.98
N GLY A 298 -27.83 18.60 2.18
CA GLY A 298 -27.39 17.20 2.20
C GLY A 298 -27.43 16.49 0.84
N ASP A 299 -27.61 17.23 -0.27
CA ASP A 299 -27.59 16.68 -1.62
C ASP A 299 -27.12 17.71 -2.67
N PHE A 300 -27.01 17.26 -3.92
CA PHE A 300 -26.95 18.15 -5.07
C PHE A 300 -28.39 18.59 -5.45
N HIS A 301 -28.49 19.77 -6.02
CA HIS A 301 -29.76 20.17 -6.63
C HIS A 301 -30.12 19.18 -7.75
N SER A 302 -31.38 18.75 -7.82
CA SER A 302 -31.80 17.65 -8.68
C SER A 302 -31.56 17.86 -10.18
N THR A 303 -31.42 19.11 -10.63
CA THR A 303 -31.34 19.47 -12.05
C THR A 303 -30.14 20.38 -12.39
N LYS A 304 -29.26 20.71 -11.42
CA LYS A 304 -28.20 21.69 -11.66
C LYS A 304 -26.83 21.10 -11.27
N ALA A 305 -25.95 20.99 -12.25
CA ALA A 305 -24.52 20.73 -12.04
C ALA A 305 -23.70 22.04 -11.95
N ASP A 306 -24.38 23.22 -12.03
CA ASP A 306 -23.76 24.53 -12.00
C ASP A 306 -22.78 24.71 -10.83
N PRO A 307 -23.06 24.27 -9.58
CA PRO A 307 -22.12 24.46 -8.47
C PRO A 307 -20.74 23.82 -8.69
N LEU A 308 -20.63 22.82 -9.57
CA LEU A 308 -19.34 22.24 -9.94
C LEU A 308 -18.55 23.15 -10.89
N GLN A 309 -19.25 23.85 -11.78
CA GLN A 309 -18.65 24.86 -12.66
C GLN A 309 -18.31 26.15 -11.89
N ASP A 310 -19.19 26.56 -10.98
CA ASP A 310 -18.94 27.71 -10.11
C ASP A 310 -17.72 27.49 -9.22
N LEU A 311 -17.56 26.25 -8.69
CA LEU A 311 -16.38 25.88 -7.94
C LEU A 311 -15.10 25.98 -8.79
N LEU A 312 -15.15 25.55 -10.05
CA LEU A 312 -14.03 25.67 -10.98
C LEU A 312 -13.72 27.12 -11.32
N GLY A 313 -14.77 27.91 -11.61
CA GLY A 313 -14.65 29.34 -11.95
C GLY A 313 -14.15 30.25 -10.83
N ALA A 314 -14.25 29.78 -9.58
CA ALA A 314 -13.73 30.50 -8.42
C ALA A 314 -12.19 30.48 -8.31
N PHE A 315 -11.50 29.62 -9.06
CA PHE A 315 -10.04 29.46 -8.93
C PHE A 315 -9.24 30.42 -9.78
N LYS A 316 -8.07 30.81 -9.27
CA LYS A 316 -7.01 31.45 -10.03
C LYS A 316 -6.34 30.42 -10.96
N ASP A 317 -6.04 30.77 -12.20
CA ASP A 317 -5.49 29.88 -13.23
C ASP A 317 -4.19 29.17 -12.80
N GLN A 318 -3.41 29.78 -11.93
CA GLN A 318 -2.15 29.24 -11.42
C GLN A 318 -2.34 27.92 -10.66
N TYR A 319 -3.42 27.79 -9.89
CA TYR A 319 -3.70 26.59 -9.10
C TYR A 319 -4.37 25.47 -9.91
N LEU A 320 -4.91 25.79 -11.09
CA LEU A 320 -5.61 24.82 -11.93
C LEU A 320 -4.69 23.77 -12.56
N GLN A 321 -3.41 24.08 -12.75
CA GLN A 321 -2.47 23.17 -13.44
C GLN A 321 -2.29 21.82 -12.74
N ASN A 322 -2.23 21.83 -11.40
CA ASN A 322 -2.06 20.63 -10.59
C ASN A 322 -3.31 20.26 -9.78
N ALA A 323 -4.42 20.93 -10.08
CA ALA A 323 -5.66 20.73 -9.33
C ALA A 323 -6.24 19.33 -9.52
N SER A 324 -6.86 18.84 -8.46
CA SER A 324 -7.58 17.58 -8.46
C SER A 324 -8.85 17.66 -7.62
N PHE A 325 -9.86 16.90 -8.01
CA PHE A 325 -11.03 16.69 -7.18
C PHE A 325 -10.74 15.61 -6.15
N VAL A 326 -11.02 15.89 -4.88
CA VAL A 326 -11.00 14.90 -3.81
C VAL A 326 -12.40 14.80 -3.23
N MET A 327 -12.95 13.60 -3.25
CA MET A 327 -14.33 13.38 -2.83
C MET A 327 -14.52 11.98 -2.27
N ARG A 328 -15.60 11.80 -1.53
CA ARG A 328 -16.05 10.50 -1.07
C ARG A 328 -16.66 9.68 -2.23
N ARG A 329 -16.59 8.35 -2.16
CA ARG A 329 -17.19 7.46 -3.17
C ARG A 329 -18.69 7.73 -3.38
N GLU A 330 -19.39 8.05 -2.29
CA GLU A 330 -20.82 8.43 -2.32
C GLU A 330 -21.07 9.67 -3.15
N VAL A 331 -20.24 10.72 -2.99
CA VAL A 331 -20.31 11.97 -3.75
C VAL A 331 -20.08 11.69 -5.23
N ARG A 332 -19.04 10.92 -5.57
CA ARG A 332 -18.77 10.50 -6.94
C ARG A 332 -19.98 9.79 -7.56
N THR A 333 -20.60 8.88 -6.81
CA THR A 333 -21.77 8.14 -7.29
C THR A 333 -22.97 9.08 -7.51
N LYS A 334 -23.17 10.08 -6.64
CA LYS A 334 -24.22 11.09 -6.81
C LYS A 334 -23.97 11.96 -8.05
N ILE A 335 -22.75 12.46 -8.24
CA ILE A 335 -22.39 13.26 -9.43
C ILE A 335 -22.62 12.46 -10.72
N ARG A 336 -22.25 11.17 -10.75
CA ARG A 336 -22.52 10.30 -11.90
C ARG A 336 -24.01 10.09 -12.19
N LYS A 337 -24.85 10.20 -11.18
CA LYS A 337 -26.30 10.07 -11.32
C LYS A 337 -27.00 11.36 -11.71
N LEU A 338 -26.27 12.49 -11.75
CA LEU A 338 -26.85 13.74 -12.25
C LEU A 338 -27.20 13.58 -13.72
N LYS A 339 -28.44 13.96 -14.04
CA LYS A 339 -29.00 13.87 -15.39
C LYS A 339 -29.36 15.26 -15.90
N GLU A 340 -29.36 15.40 -17.20
CA GLU A 340 -29.92 16.57 -17.85
C GLU A 340 -31.44 16.60 -17.67
N ALA A 341 -31.98 17.75 -17.31
CA ALA A 341 -33.40 17.90 -16.98
C ALA A 341 -34.36 17.53 -18.13
N THR A 342 -33.89 17.59 -19.37
CA THR A 342 -34.74 17.42 -20.56
C THR A 342 -34.57 16.06 -21.24
N SER A 343 -33.39 15.45 -21.17
CA SER A 343 -33.05 14.26 -21.99
C SER A 343 -32.79 12.99 -21.20
N ASP A 344 -32.89 13.03 -19.87
CA ASP A 344 -32.55 11.89 -18.99
C ASP A 344 -31.11 11.33 -19.17
N ARG A 345 -30.26 12.06 -19.93
CA ARG A 345 -28.89 11.72 -20.19
C ARG A 345 -28.02 12.03 -18.98
N TYR A 346 -27.07 11.16 -18.64
CA TYR A 346 -26.10 11.43 -17.58
C TYR A 346 -25.14 12.55 -18.00
N LEU A 347 -24.91 13.50 -17.10
CA LEU A 347 -24.02 14.62 -17.35
C LEU A 347 -22.53 14.24 -17.31
N TRP A 348 -22.22 13.19 -16.60
CA TRP A 348 -20.85 12.68 -16.49
C TRP A 348 -20.77 11.21 -16.90
N GLU A 349 -20.16 10.96 -18.05
CA GLU A 349 -19.84 9.63 -18.52
C GLU A 349 -18.39 9.29 -18.13
N PRO A 350 -18.16 8.16 -17.43
CA PRO A 350 -16.82 7.70 -17.10
C PRO A 350 -16.06 7.31 -18.38
N SER A 351 -14.73 7.45 -18.36
CA SER A 351 -13.89 6.91 -19.44
C SER A 351 -14.11 5.41 -19.56
N LEU A 352 -14.45 4.95 -20.77
CA LEU A 352 -14.57 3.52 -21.11
C LEU A 352 -13.20 2.85 -21.32
N GLN A 353 -12.12 3.65 -21.33
CA GLN A 353 -10.77 3.11 -21.47
C GLN A 353 -10.28 2.57 -20.12
N ALA A 354 -9.96 1.28 -20.09
CA ALA A 354 -9.38 0.63 -18.92
C ALA A 354 -8.03 1.28 -18.55
N GLY A 355 -7.85 1.59 -17.26
CA GLY A 355 -6.59 2.13 -16.73
C GLY A 355 -6.47 3.65 -16.70
N GLN A 356 -7.41 4.41 -17.27
CA GLN A 356 -7.41 5.87 -17.10
C GLN A 356 -8.14 6.27 -15.81
N PRO A 357 -7.56 7.18 -15.00
CA PRO A 357 -8.26 7.72 -13.83
C PRO A 357 -9.50 8.49 -14.26
N ASP A 358 -10.55 8.42 -13.45
CA ASP A 358 -11.76 9.22 -13.65
C ASP A 358 -11.40 10.71 -13.72
N ARG A 359 -11.95 11.40 -14.70
CA ARG A 359 -11.82 12.86 -14.86
C ARG A 359 -13.18 13.52 -14.78
N LEU A 360 -13.27 14.58 -13.99
CA LEU A 360 -14.44 15.44 -13.88
C LEU A 360 -14.05 16.84 -14.38
N LEU A 361 -14.76 17.35 -15.36
CA LEU A 361 -14.47 18.67 -15.97
C LEU A 361 -13.00 18.82 -16.44
N GLY A 362 -12.37 17.71 -16.88
CA GLY A 362 -10.98 17.69 -17.33
C GLY A 362 -9.94 17.39 -16.25
N TYR A 363 -10.30 17.45 -14.97
CA TYR A 363 -9.39 17.25 -13.83
C TYR A 363 -9.49 15.86 -13.24
N PRO A 364 -8.38 15.32 -12.68
CA PRO A 364 -8.37 13.98 -12.10
C PRO A 364 -9.23 13.93 -10.82
N VAL A 365 -9.94 12.82 -10.63
CA VAL A 365 -10.74 12.55 -9.43
C VAL A 365 -10.03 11.55 -8.54
N ARG A 366 -9.82 11.95 -7.28
CA ARG A 366 -9.28 11.11 -6.22
C ARG A 366 -10.35 10.78 -5.21
N ILE A 367 -10.41 9.50 -4.82
CA ILE A 367 -11.39 9.03 -3.84
C ILE A 367 -10.71 8.94 -2.48
N ASP A 368 -11.23 9.68 -1.50
CA ASP A 368 -10.83 9.57 -0.10
C ASP A 368 -12.06 9.37 0.78
N GLN A 369 -12.07 8.29 1.57
CA GLN A 369 -13.21 7.95 2.43
C GLN A 369 -13.21 8.70 3.76
N TYR A 370 -12.10 9.40 4.09
CA TYR A 370 -11.98 10.17 5.33
C TYR A 370 -12.50 11.60 5.23
N ILE A 371 -12.72 12.12 4.01
CA ILE A 371 -13.46 13.39 3.83
C ILE A 371 -14.86 13.25 4.47
N PRO A 372 -15.44 14.30 5.07
CA PRO A 372 -16.74 14.23 5.72
C PRO A 372 -17.81 13.58 4.85
N ALA A 373 -18.70 12.77 5.45
CA ALA A 373 -19.82 12.17 4.76
C ALA A 373 -20.83 13.26 4.34
N ILE A 374 -21.68 12.95 3.36
CA ILE A 374 -22.72 13.87 2.90
C ILE A 374 -23.76 14.02 4.00
N THR A 375 -23.80 15.21 4.59
CA THR A 375 -24.82 15.67 5.53
C THR A 375 -25.09 17.15 5.26
N THR A 376 -26.15 17.70 5.83
CA THR A 376 -26.42 19.13 5.73
C THR A 376 -25.25 19.93 6.29
N GLY A 377 -24.72 20.86 5.49
CA GLY A 377 -23.58 21.70 5.86
C GLY A 377 -22.20 21.05 5.75
N SER A 378 -22.09 19.78 5.30
CA SER A 378 -20.82 19.08 5.21
C SER A 378 -19.98 19.55 4.01
N LEU A 379 -18.65 19.46 4.19
CA LEU A 379 -17.63 19.72 3.17
C LEU A 379 -17.16 18.39 2.57
N SER A 380 -17.99 17.75 1.75
CA SER A 380 -17.76 16.38 1.27
C SER A 380 -17.07 16.29 -0.09
N LEU A 381 -16.76 17.42 -0.70
CA LEU A 381 -15.99 17.56 -1.92
C LEU A 381 -15.03 18.74 -1.76
N ALA A 382 -13.78 18.51 -2.13
CA ALA A 382 -12.74 19.52 -2.22
C ALA A 382 -12.13 19.52 -3.62
N PHE A 383 -11.77 20.68 -4.14
CA PHE A 383 -11.08 20.84 -5.40
C PHE A 383 -9.94 21.83 -5.24
N GLY A 384 -8.83 21.60 -5.92
CA GLY A 384 -7.69 22.50 -5.96
C GLY A 384 -6.34 21.80 -5.95
N ASP A 385 -5.27 22.57 -5.74
CA ASP A 385 -3.92 22.10 -5.57
C ASP A 385 -3.62 21.84 -4.08
N PHE A 386 -3.72 20.59 -3.67
CA PHE A 386 -3.48 20.17 -2.28
C PHE A 386 -2.02 20.28 -1.87
N ARG A 387 -1.09 20.26 -2.82
CA ARG A 387 0.34 20.36 -2.54
C ARG A 387 0.72 21.75 -2.05
N GLU A 388 0.11 22.78 -2.66
CA GLU A 388 0.29 24.16 -2.23
C GLU A 388 -0.54 24.50 -0.99
N ALA A 389 -1.74 23.88 -0.87
CA ALA A 389 -2.66 24.20 0.23
C ALA A 389 -2.25 23.60 1.57
N TYR A 390 -1.73 22.37 1.59
CA TYR A 390 -1.63 21.58 2.82
C TYR A 390 -0.26 20.93 2.97
N THR A 391 0.37 21.15 4.11
CA THR A 391 1.67 20.57 4.42
C THR A 391 1.55 19.58 5.56
N ILE A 392 2.07 18.37 5.33
CA ILE A 392 2.22 17.30 6.30
C ILE A 392 3.67 17.32 6.78
N VAL A 393 3.85 17.26 8.08
CA VAL A 393 5.15 17.35 8.72
C VAL A 393 5.42 16.06 9.48
N ASP A 394 6.45 15.33 9.08
CA ASP A 394 6.91 14.13 9.77
C ASP A 394 8.20 14.43 10.52
N ARG A 395 8.22 14.22 11.85
CA ARG A 395 9.43 14.41 12.65
C ARG A 395 10.27 13.14 12.72
N ILE A 396 9.61 12.02 13.00
CA ILE A 396 10.25 10.72 13.18
C ILE A 396 9.31 9.67 12.57
N GLY A 397 9.86 8.73 11.81
CA GLY A 397 9.12 7.58 11.33
C GLY A 397 8.57 6.70 12.47
N VAL A 398 7.95 5.59 12.13
CA VAL A 398 7.46 4.64 13.14
C VAL A 398 8.64 4.02 13.87
N ARG A 399 8.64 4.13 15.20
CA ARG A 399 9.59 3.47 16.10
C ARG A 399 8.85 2.45 16.91
N THR A 400 9.34 1.23 16.98
CA THR A 400 8.77 0.16 17.79
C THR A 400 9.77 -0.29 18.84
N LEU A 401 9.37 -0.27 20.10
CA LEU A 401 10.12 -0.81 21.24
C LEU A 401 9.44 -2.09 21.72
N ARG A 402 10.21 -3.18 21.76
CA ARG A 402 9.78 -4.44 22.38
C ARG A 402 10.04 -4.40 23.88
N ASP A 403 8.98 -4.50 24.69
CA ASP A 403 9.04 -4.49 26.14
C ASP A 403 8.52 -5.81 26.73
N PRO A 404 9.42 -6.73 27.12
CA PRO A 404 9.07 -8.00 27.76
C PRO A 404 8.96 -7.89 29.29
N TYR A 405 9.25 -6.74 29.90
CA TYR A 405 9.44 -6.63 31.35
C TYR A 405 8.22 -6.07 32.07
N THR A 406 7.52 -5.10 31.48
CA THR A 406 6.49 -4.31 32.19
C THR A 406 5.20 -5.08 32.43
N ALA A 407 4.85 -6.08 31.62
CA ALA A 407 3.54 -6.74 31.68
C ALA A 407 3.62 -8.26 31.53
N LYS A 408 4.39 -8.95 32.36
CA LYS A 408 4.48 -10.42 32.38
C LYS A 408 3.09 -11.06 32.56
N PRO A 409 2.73 -12.12 31.82
CA PRO A 409 3.49 -12.89 30.83
C PRO A 409 3.43 -12.38 29.39
N TYR A 410 3.05 -11.12 29.17
CA TYR A 410 2.89 -10.51 27.86
C TYR A 410 4.13 -9.71 27.48
N ILE A 411 4.47 -9.73 26.18
CA ILE A 411 5.38 -8.80 25.55
C ILE A 411 4.55 -7.66 24.95
N ARG A 412 4.95 -6.42 25.21
CA ARG A 412 4.33 -5.22 24.62
C ARG A 412 5.20 -4.72 23.47
N PHE A 413 4.54 -4.31 22.38
CA PHE A 413 5.18 -3.64 21.25
C PHE A 413 4.75 -2.17 21.28
N TYR A 414 5.56 -1.33 21.91
CA TYR A 414 5.28 0.10 22.00
C TYR A 414 5.75 0.77 20.71
N SER A 415 4.81 1.14 19.87
CA SER A 415 5.08 1.83 18.59
C SER A 415 4.65 3.28 18.69
N THR A 416 5.53 4.19 18.30
CA THR A 416 5.26 5.63 18.26
C THR A 416 5.58 6.23 16.91
N LYS A 417 4.84 7.28 16.56
CA LYS A 417 5.09 8.11 15.38
C LYS A 417 4.72 9.55 15.70
N ARG A 418 5.51 10.51 15.18
CA ARG A 418 5.22 11.94 15.33
C ARG A 418 4.95 12.55 13.97
N THR A 419 3.73 13.07 13.79
CA THR A 419 3.31 13.74 12.57
C THR A 419 2.43 14.93 12.91
N GLY A 420 2.54 15.96 12.08
CA GLY A 420 1.71 17.15 12.13
C GLY A 420 1.17 17.46 10.75
N ALA A 421 0.15 18.27 10.68
CA ALA A 421 -0.27 18.82 9.41
C ALA A 421 -1.12 20.07 9.60
N GLY A 422 -1.12 20.94 8.60
CA GLY A 422 -1.89 22.17 8.59
C GLY A 422 -1.97 22.81 7.23
N ALA A 423 -2.97 23.67 7.04
CA ALA A 423 -3.10 24.47 5.84
C ALA A 423 -2.08 25.61 5.86
N VAL A 424 -1.45 25.83 4.72
CA VAL A 424 -0.48 26.91 4.49
C VAL A 424 -1.07 27.95 3.54
N ASN A 425 -1.72 27.49 2.47
CA ASN A 425 -2.36 28.37 1.50
C ASN A 425 -3.86 28.08 1.43
N PHE A 426 -4.68 29.09 1.75
CA PHE A 426 -6.13 28.99 1.81
C PHE A 426 -6.84 29.28 0.48
N GLU A 427 -6.11 29.73 -0.53
CA GLU A 427 -6.66 30.02 -1.86
C GLU A 427 -6.54 28.80 -2.79
N ALA A 428 -5.56 27.93 -2.53
CA ALA A 428 -5.24 26.81 -3.41
C ALA A 428 -6.23 25.62 -3.35
N VAL A 429 -7.12 25.58 -2.34
CA VAL A 429 -8.19 24.58 -2.21
C VAL A 429 -9.51 25.26 -1.84
N LYS A 430 -10.59 24.84 -2.50
CA LYS A 430 -11.96 25.30 -2.21
C LYS A 430 -12.88 24.11 -2.04
N PHE A 431 -13.96 24.30 -1.30
CA PHE A 431 -14.88 23.25 -0.93
C PHE A 431 -16.24 23.41 -1.58
N LEU A 432 -16.90 22.30 -1.81
CA LEU A 432 -18.33 22.25 -2.09
C LEU A 432 -19.08 21.91 -0.79
N LYS A 433 -19.92 22.82 -0.33
CA LYS A 433 -20.70 22.65 0.91
C LYS A 433 -22.12 22.24 0.59
N PHE A 434 -22.56 21.15 1.18
CA PHE A 434 -23.88 20.58 0.97
C PHE A 434 -24.94 21.28 1.79
N ALA A 435 -25.30 22.49 1.38
CA ALA A 435 -26.30 23.33 2.03
C ALA A 435 -27.12 24.09 0.98
N ALA A 436 -28.37 24.42 1.32
CA ALA A 436 -29.15 25.45 0.62
C ALA A 436 -28.54 26.83 0.91
N ALA A 437 -28.80 27.77 0.02
CA ALA A 437 -28.37 29.15 0.17
C ALA A 437 -29.06 29.82 1.37
#